data_5328f3d1167d0ef27a20f1bdc372d510
#
_entry.id   5328f3d1167d0ef27a20f1bdc372d510
#
_cell.length_a   1.000
_cell.length_b   1.000
_cell.length_c   1.000
_cell.angle_alpha   90.00
_cell.angle_beta   90.00
_cell.angle_gamma   90.00
#
_symmetry.space_group_name_H-M   'P 1'
#
loop_
_entity.id
_entity.type
_entity.pdbx_description
1 polymer ?
#
loop_
_entity_poly.entity_id
_entity_poly.type
_entity_poly.pdbx_seq_one_letter_code
_entity_poly.pdbx_strand_id
1 'polypeptide(L)'
;MQRPSLNGMLLASTDPERLRRWYAAALDPESETDVGGYGVLKFGAFHLVIDSRTDIGDKNPEPGRMILNFEVPDARAVAARLAELGVSWLAELEDRDGSLFATVLDPDGNYVQIIQLSEAHAAM
;
A
#
# COMPACT_ATOMS: atom_id res chain seq x y z
N MET A 1 -23.65 2.90 22.44
CA MET A 1 -23.39 2.35 21.11
C MET A 1 -21.90 2.39 20.81
N GLN A 2 -21.38 1.29 20.36
CA GLN A 2 -19.97 1.22 19.99
C GLN A 2 -19.76 1.87 18.62
N ARG A 3 -18.64 2.57 18.49
CA ARG A 3 -18.28 3.20 17.22
C ARG A 3 -17.62 2.16 16.31
N PRO A 4 -17.87 2.22 15.00
CA PRO A 4 -17.16 1.34 14.06
C PRO A 4 -15.69 1.72 13.95
N SER A 5 -14.85 0.73 13.63
CA SER A 5 -13.44 0.92 13.33
C SER A 5 -13.22 0.65 11.85
N LEU A 6 -12.54 1.57 11.18
CA LEU A 6 -12.09 1.30 9.82
C LEU A 6 -10.74 0.57 9.92
N ASN A 7 -10.77 -0.74 9.82
CA ASN A 7 -9.58 -1.57 10.06
C ASN A 7 -9.17 -2.43 8.87
N GLY A 8 -9.77 -2.21 7.72
CA GLY A 8 -9.44 -3.00 6.56
C GLY A 8 -9.99 -2.44 5.27
N MET A 9 -9.46 -2.95 4.17
CA MET A 9 -9.84 -2.58 2.83
C MET A 9 -9.73 -3.81 1.95
N LEU A 10 -10.67 -3.99 1.05
CA LEU A 10 -10.56 -5.02 0.02
C LEU A 10 -10.06 -4.36 -1.26
N LEU A 11 -8.92 -4.84 -1.73
CA LEU A 11 -8.33 -4.41 -2.99
C LEU A 11 -8.53 -5.53 -4.00
N ALA A 12 -9.38 -5.27 -4.98
CA ALA A 12 -9.73 -6.26 -5.99
C ALA A 12 -8.71 -6.26 -7.13
N SER A 13 -8.52 -7.43 -7.73
CA SER A 13 -7.58 -7.60 -8.83
C SER A 13 -8.06 -8.67 -9.80
N THR A 14 -7.68 -8.55 -11.07
CA THR A 14 -7.87 -9.63 -12.04
C THR A 14 -6.76 -10.67 -11.91
N ASP A 15 -5.68 -10.34 -11.19
CA ASP A 15 -4.57 -11.25 -10.87
C ASP A 15 -4.16 -11.04 -9.40
N PRO A 16 -4.98 -11.54 -8.45
CA PRO A 16 -4.73 -11.29 -7.03
C PRO A 16 -3.43 -11.88 -6.52
N GLU A 17 -2.96 -12.98 -7.10
CA GLU A 17 -1.70 -13.61 -6.70
C GLU A 17 -0.52 -12.69 -6.97
N ARG A 18 -0.48 -12.07 -8.15
CA ARG A 18 0.57 -11.12 -8.51
C ARG A 18 0.54 -9.89 -7.61
N LEU A 19 -0.66 -9.36 -7.35
CA LEU A 19 -0.83 -8.19 -6.51
C LEU A 19 -0.39 -8.48 -5.08
N ARG A 20 -0.79 -9.63 -4.54
CA ARG A 20 -0.42 -10.05 -3.19
C ARG A 20 1.10 -10.19 -3.04
N ARG A 21 1.76 -10.85 -4.00
CA ARG A 21 3.21 -11.01 -3.97
C ARG A 21 3.93 -9.68 -3.98
N TRP A 22 3.42 -8.72 -4.75
CA TRP A 22 4.04 -7.40 -4.82
C TRP A 22 3.98 -6.69 -3.46
N TYR A 23 2.81 -6.67 -2.82
CA TYR A 23 2.67 -6.02 -1.51
C TYR A 23 3.52 -6.71 -0.45
N ALA A 24 3.61 -8.03 -0.48
CA ALA A 24 4.44 -8.77 0.46
C ALA A 24 5.92 -8.42 0.29
N ALA A 25 6.40 -8.37 -0.96
CA ALA A 25 7.80 -8.06 -1.25
C ALA A 25 8.15 -6.61 -1.00
N ALA A 26 7.24 -5.70 -1.37
CA ALA A 26 7.50 -4.26 -1.31
C ALA A 26 7.40 -3.69 0.10
N LEU A 27 6.43 -4.15 0.89
CA LEU A 27 6.03 -3.49 2.12
C LEU A 27 6.09 -4.36 3.38
N ASP A 28 6.47 -5.62 3.23
CA ASP A 28 6.77 -6.52 4.35
C ASP A 28 5.69 -6.53 5.45
N PRO A 29 4.49 -7.08 5.17
CA PRO A 29 3.43 -7.14 6.17
C PRO A 29 3.82 -7.98 7.38
N GLU A 30 3.19 -7.71 8.53
CA GLU A 30 3.42 -8.49 9.76
C GLU A 30 3.02 -9.94 9.57
N SER A 31 1.96 -10.19 8.81
CA SER A 31 1.49 -11.54 8.52
C SER A 31 0.76 -11.56 7.19
N GLU A 32 0.70 -12.76 6.62
CA GLU A 32 0.04 -13.03 5.36
C GLU A 32 -0.70 -14.34 5.50
N THR A 33 -2.03 -14.31 5.35
CA THR A 33 -2.89 -15.47 5.54
C THR A 33 -3.86 -15.62 4.38
N ASP A 34 -4.26 -16.87 4.10
CA ASP A 34 -5.35 -17.17 3.20
C ASP A 34 -6.62 -17.41 4.02
N VAL A 35 -7.69 -16.72 3.68
CA VAL A 35 -8.98 -16.88 4.32
C VAL A 35 -10.03 -17.07 3.24
N GLY A 36 -10.55 -18.29 3.10
CA GLY A 36 -11.62 -18.57 2.14
C GLY A 36 -11.26 -18.29 0.68
N GLY A 37 -9.98 -18.42 0.30
CA GLY A 37 -9.51 -18.22 -1.07
C GLY A 37 -9.00 -16.83 -1.39
N TYR A 38 -9.02 -15.90 -0.44
CA TYR A 38 -8.45 -14.57 -0.63
C TYR A 38 -7.29 -14.34 0.36
N GLY A 39 -6.40 -13.43 -0.01
CA GLY A 39 -5.23 -13.11 0.80
C GLY A 39 -5.51 -11.98 1.78
N VAL A 40 -5.02 -12.11 3.01
CA VAL A 40 -5.10 -11.05 4.02
C VAL A 40 -3.69 -10.70 4.45
N LEU A 41 -3.32 -9.44 4.21
CA LEU A 41 -2.02 -8.90 4.62
C LEU A 41 -2.25 -7.94 5.78
N LYS A 42 -1.55 -8.18 6.89
CA LYS A 42 -1.70 -7.35 8.07
C LYS A 42 -0.60 -6.30 8.14
N PHE A 43 -0.98 -5.04 8.24
CA PHE A 43 -0.09 -3.90 8.43
C PHE A 43 -0.55 -3.15 9.67
N GLY A 44 0.13 -3.36 10.81
CA GLY A 44 -0.35 -2.80 12.08
C GLY A 44 -1.74 -3.31 12.41
N ALA A 45 -2.66 -2.42 12.69
CA ALA A 45 -4.06 -2.78 12.95
C ALA A 45 -4.91 -2.87 11.68
N PHE A 46 -4.33 -2.60 10.51
CA PHE A 46 -5.05 -2.56 9.24
C PHE A 46 -4.87 -3.87 8.47
N HIS A 47 -5.97 -4.36 7.92
CA HIS A 47 -5.95 -5.57 7.10
C HIS A 47 -6.20 -5.20 5.64
N LEU A 48 -5.23 -5.51 4.80
CA LEU A 48 -5.38 -5.36 3.35
C LEU A 48 -5.80 -6.73 2.80
N VAL A 49 -7.04 -6.80 2.34
CA VAL A 49 -7.61 -8.03 1.78
C VAL A 49 -7.49 -7.95 0.27
N ILE A 50 -6.88 -8.95 -0.35
CA ILE A 50 -6.71 -8.98 -1.81
C ILE A 50 -7.50 -10.16 -2.36
N ASP A 51 -8.43 -9.88 -3.25
CA ASP A 51 -9.34 -10.88 -3.81
C ASP A 51 -9.55 -10.63 -5.30
N SER A 52 -10.07 -11.63 -5.98
CA SER A 52 -10.37 -11.54 -7.42
C SER A 52 -11.75 -10.95 -7.65
N ARG A 53 -11.87 -10.19 -8.73
CA ARG A 53 -13.15 -9.74 -9.27
C ARG A 53 -13.08 -9.79 -10.77
N THR A 54 -14.21 -10.14 -11.40
CA THR A 54 -14.29 -10.23 -12.86
C THR A 54 -14.99 -9.04 -13.50
N ASP A 55 -15.53 -8.13 -12.68
CA ASP A 55 -16.26 -6.95 -13.15
C ASP A 55 -15.37 -5.69 -13.18
N ILE A 56 -14.06 -5.88 -13.13
CA ILE A 56 -13.07 -4.80 -13.19
C ILE A 56 -12.05 -5.06 -14.29
N GLY A 57 -11.33 -4.03 -14.71
CA GLY A 57 -10.25 -4.16 -15.67
C GLY A 57 -8.90 -4.48 -15.01
N ASP A 58 -7.88 -4.70 -15.84
CA ASP A 58 -6.54 -5.05 -15.37
C ASP A 58 -5.84 -3.90 -14.66
N LYS A 59 -6.25 -2.68 -14.93
CA LYS A 59 -5.66 -1.48 -14.33
C LYS A 59 -6.73 -0.60 -13.73
N ASN A 60 -6.40 0.06 -12.62
CA ASN A 60 -7.29 1.03 -12.02
C ASN A 60 -7.34 2.28 -12.91
N PRO A 61 -8.52 2.63 -13.47
CA PRO A 61 -8.62 3.78 -14.38
C PRO A 61 -8.59 5.14 -13.66
N GLU A 62 -8.81 5.17 -12.35
CA GLU A 62 -8.80 6.41 -11.56
C GLU A 62 -8.01 6.21 -10.26
N PRO A 63 -6.69 5.95 -10.34
CA PRO A 63 -5.92 5.55 -9.15
C PRO A 63 -5.74 6.68 -8.13
N GLY A 64 -5.92 7.93 -8.52
CA GLY A 64 -5.83 9.07 -7.62
C GLY A 64 -7.04 9.24 -6.70
N ARG A 65 -8.13 8.50 -6.94
CA ARG A 65 -9.34 8.63 -6.13
C ARG A 65 -9.16 8.06 -4.73
N MET A 66 -8.42 6.96 -4.61
CA MET A 66 -8.13 6.33 -3.32
C MET A 66 -6.67 5.90 -3.32
N ILE A 67 -5.91 6.43 -2.39
CA ILE A 67 -4.47 6.19 -2.29
C ILE A 67 -4.18 5.51 -0.96
N LEU A 68 -3.47 4.38 -1.03
CA LEU A 68 -3.03 3.67 0.17
C LEU A 68 -1.83 4.39 0.76
N ASN A 69 -1.91 4.76 2.03
CA ASN A 69 -0.82 5.43 2.74
C ASN A 69 -0.16 4.47 3.73
N PHE A 70 1.13 4.24 3.54
CA PHE A 70 1.93 3.43 4.45
C PHE A 70 2.89 4.33 5.19
N GLU A 71 2.66 4.50 6.49
CA GLU A 71 3.60 5.20 7.35
C GLU A 71 4.72 4.25 7.74
N VAL A 72 5.96 4.65 7.49
CA VAL A 72 7.13 3.81 7.71
C VAL A 72 8.15 4.53 8.58
N PRO A 73 8.96 3.78 9.35
CA PRO A 73 10.00 4.41 10.18
C PRO A 73 11.21 4.88 9.38
N ASP A 74 11.45 4.32 8.20
CA ASP A 74 12.61 4.67 7.36
C ASP A 74 12.21 4.66 5.89
N ALA A 75 11.74 5.80 5.42
CA ALA A 75 11.26 5.93 4.03
C ALA A 75 12.39 5.78 3.01
N ARG A 76 13.61 6.15 3.35
CA ARG A 76 14.74 6.01 2.42
C ARG A 76 15.07 4.54 2.17
N ALA A 77 15.01 3.73 3.22
CA ALA A 77 15.24 2.27 3.08
C ALA A 77 14.12 1.61 2.28
N VAL A 78 12.87 2.01 2.51
CA VAL A 78 11.73 1.49 1.75
C VAL A 78 11.83 1.91 0.28
N ALA A 79 12.18 3.17 0.01
CA ALA A 79 12.36 3.66 -1.36
C ALA A 79 13.46 2.90 -2.08
N ALA A 80 14.57 2.58 -1.40
CA ALA A 80 15.64 1.79 -1.99
C ALA A 80 15.17 0.38 -2.37
N ARG A 81 14.39 -0.26 -1.51
CA ARG A 81 13.81 -1.59 -1.81
C ARG A 81 12.87 -1.51 -3.01
N LEU A 82 12.02 -0.49 -3.05
CA LEU A 82 11.09 -0.30 -4.17
C LEU A 82 11.85 -0.11 -5.48
N ALA A 83 12.93 0.66 -5.46
CA ALA A 83 13.77 0.85 -6.62
C ALA A 83 14.37 -0.47 -7.10
N GLU A 84 14.82 -1.34 -6.20
CA GLU A 84 15.34 -2.66 -6.53
C GLU A 84 14.28 -3.55 -7.16
N LEU A 85 13.03 -3.39 -6.77
CA LEU A 85 11.90 -4.13 -7.35
C LEU A 85 11.47 -3.59 -8.71
N GLY A 86 12.05 -2.48 -9.15
CA GLY A 86 11.75 -1.90 -10.45
C GLY A 86 10.38 -1.26 -10.56
N VAL A 87 9.89 -0.66 -9.47
CA VAL A 87 8.57 -0.03 -9.44
C VAL A 87 8.48 1.15 -10.39
N SER A 88 7.24 1.50 -10.77
CA SER A 88 6.96 2.75 -11.47
C SER A 88 6.68 3.84 -10.44
N TRP A 89 7.40 4.95 -10.56
CA TRP A 89 7.24 6.08 -9.64
C TRP A 89 6.25 7.08 -10.21
N LEU A 90 5.26 7.45 -9.40
CA LEU A 90 4.45 8.63 -9.67
C LEU A 90 5.20 9.87 -9.17
N ALA A 91 5.75 9.76 -7.96
CA ALA A 91 6.58 10.81 -7.35
C ALA A 91 7.68 10.14 -6.55
N GLU A 92 8.94 10.47 -6.88
CA GLU A 92 10.08 9.95 -6.14
C GLU A 92 10.16 10.60 -4.77
N LEU A 93 10.98 10.02 -3.90
CA LEU A 93 11.10 10.47 -2.51
C LEU A 93 11.45 11.95 -2.44
N GLU A 94 10.65 12.71 -1.70
CA GLU A 94 10.89 14.13 -1.48
C GLU A 94 10.71 14.49 -0.02
N ASP A 95 11.41 15.56 0.39
CA ASP A 95 11.36 16.09 1.76
C ASP A 95 10.42 17.29 1.77
N ARG A 96 9.40 17.24 2.63
CA ARG A 96 8.47 18.36 2.84
C ARG A 96 8.51 18.73 4.32
N ASP A 97 9.28 19.73 4.65
CA ASP A 97 9.44 20.21 6.04
C ASP A 97 9.82 19.09 7.02
N GLY A 98 10.72 18.21 6.58
CA GLY A 98 11.24 17.12 7.40
C GLY A 98 10.48 15.81 7.28
N SER A 99 9.27 15.82 6.74
CA SER A 99 8.54 14.59 6.42
C SER A 99 8.89 14.13 5.01
N LEU A 100 9.01 12.83 4.83
CA LEU A 100 9.39 12.23 3.55
C LEU A 100 8.18 11.56 2.92
N PHE A 101 8.00 11.80 1.63
CA PHE A 101 6.88 11.27 0.85
C PHE A 101 7.37 10.68 -0.46
N ALA A 102 6.81 9.56 -0.86
CA ALA A 102 7.02 8.98 -2.19
C ALA A 102 5.74 8.27 -2.61
N THR A 103 5.47 8.20 -3.90
CA THR A 103 4.29 7.50 -4.43
C THR A 103 4.71 6.61 -5.58
N VAL A 104 4.32 5.34 -5.50
CA VAL A 104 4.58 4.34 -6.52
C VAL A 104 3.28 3.74 -7.01
N LEU A 105 3.34 3.01 -8.12
CA LEU A 105 2.22 2.24 -8.63
C LEU A 105 2.40 0.78 -8.28
N ASP A 106 1.33 0.13 -7.83
CA ASP A 106 1.33 -1.32 -7.70
C ASP A 106 1.11 -1.97 -9.08
N PRO A 107 1.15 -3.29 -9.22
CA PRO A 107 0.99 -3.94 -10.53
C PRO A 107 -0.33 -3.64 -11.25
N ASP A 108 -1.37 -3.30 -10.51
CA ASP A 108 -2.68 -2.97 -11.07
C ASP A 108 -2.86 -1.48 -11.31
N GLY A 109 -1.81 -0.69 -11.10
CA GLY A 109 -1.83 0.75 -11.31
C GLY A 109 -2.46 1.53 -10.18
N ASN A 110 -2.66 0.95 -9.00
CA ASN A 110 -3.10 1.70 -7.83
C ASN A 110 -1.95 2.54 -7.29
N TYR A 111 -2.25 3.72 -6.77
CA TYR A 111 -1.25 4.57 -6.13
C TYR A 111 -1.02 4.11 -4.70
N VAL A 112 0.26 3.99 -4.35
CA VAL A 112 0.72 3.58 -3.02
C VAL A 112 1.69 4.64 -2.52
N GLN A 113 1.34 5.31 -1.45
CA GLN A 113 2.17 6.37 -0.87
C GLN A 113 2.92 5.87 0.35
N ILE A 114 4.21 6.20 0.40
CA ILE A 114 5.09 5.90 1.53
C ILE A 114 5.32 7.22 2.26
N ILE A 115 5.12 7.21 3.57
CA ILE A 115 5.22 8.42 4.38
C ILE A 115 6.09 8.14 5.60
N GLN A 116 7.07 9.02 5.83
CA GLN A 116 7.78 9.08 7.10
C GLN A 116 7.55 10.46 7.67
N LEU A 117 6.79 10.55 8.75
CA LEU A 117 6.43 11.83 9.33
C LEU A 117 7.54 12.35 10.21
N SER A 118 7.80 13.67 10.14
CA SER A 118 8.63 14.37 11.10
C SER A 118 7.92 14.38 12.45
N GLU A 119 8.66 14.67 13.52
CA GLU A 119 8.05 14.78 14.86
C GLU A 119 6.93 15.81 14.91
N ALA A 120 7.13 16.94 14.24
CA ALA A 120 6.11 18.00 14.18
C ALA A 120 4.84 17.54 13.49
N HIS A 121 4.95 16.80 12.37
CA HIS A 121 3.80 16.29 11.64
C HIS A 121 3.13 15.12 12.37
N ALA A 122 3.91 14.27 13.00
CA ALA A 122 3.39 13.12 13.75
C ALA A 122 2.60 13.53 14.98
N ALA A 123 2.87 14.72 15.52
CA ALA A 123 2.17 15.24 16.70
C ALA A 123 0.79 15.83 16.39
N MET A 124 0.42 15.96 15.12
CA MET A 124 -0.86 16.57 14.72
C MET A 124 -2.04 15.62 14.85
#